data_4a7572e5bc0cc57e0428791e0220d8ea
#
_entry.id   4a7572e5bc0cc57e0428791e0220d8ea
#
_cell.length_a   1.000
_cell.length_b   1.000
_cell.length_c   1.000
_cell.angle_alpha   90.00
_cell.angle_beta   90.00
_cell.angle_gamma   90.00
#
_symmetry.space_group_name_H-M   'P 1'
#
loop_
_entity.id
_entity.type
_entity.pdbx_description
1 polymer ?
#
loop_
_entity_poly.entity_id
_entity_poly.type
_entity_poly.pdbx_seq_one_letter_code
_entity_poly.pdbx_strand_id
1 'polypeptide(L)'
;TANNQLQKDIEQKEKLEDMRNEFLGNVSHELKTPIALIQGYAEGLKEGVNDDPESREFYCDVIMDEASKMNQMVKNLLTLNQLEFGNDEVEFARFDIAALVRGVIASCDILIQQAGASVDFVSEEKVYVWGDEFKTEQVVRNYLTNAIHHVDNEKRIEVRIVSSDGKVRVS
;
A
#
# COMPACT_ATOMS: atom_id res chain seq x y z
N THR A 1 -36.92 17.64 -9.17
CA THR A 1 -37.61 17.08 -10.33
C THR A 1 -36.77 16.04 -11.01
N ALA A 2 -37.36 15.04 -11.65
CA ALA A 2 -36.67 13.91 -12.28
C ALA A 2 -35.51 14.32 -13.22
N ASN A 3 -35.66 15.42 -13.91
CA ASN A 3 -34.64 15.95 -14.83
C ASN A 3 -33.35 16.41 -14.13
N ASN A 4 -33.47 17.02 -12.93
CA ASN A 4 -32.30 17.42 -12.13
C ASN A 4 -31.58 16.23 -11.50
N GLN A 5 -32.31 15.15 -11.22
CA GLN A 5 -31.71 13.92 -10.72
C GLN A 5 -30.94 13.21 -11.82
N LEU A 6 -31.55 13.09 -13.00
CA LEU A 6 -30.89 12.50 -14.17
C LEU A 6 -29.60 13.23 -14.57
N GLN A 7 -29.62 14.57 -14.50
CA GLN A 7 -28.43 15.38 -14.79
C GLN A 7 -27.29 15.14 -13.80
N LYS A 8 -27.61 15.04 -12.50
CA LYS A 8 -26.62 14.70 -11.47
C LYS A 8 -26.05 13.29 -11.64
N ASP A 9 -26.89 12.34 -12.02
CA ASP A 9 -26.48 10.95 -12.24
C ASP A 9 -25.53 10.85 -13.47
N ILE A 10 -25.78 11.64 -14.51
CA ILE A 10 -24.90 11.75 -15.69
C ILE A 10 -23.56 12.38 -15.30
N GLU A 11 -23.56 13.51 -14.60
CA GLU A 11 -22.33 14.19 -14.13
C GLU A 11 -21.50 13.29 -13.20
N GLN A 12 -22.15 12.52 -12.34
CA GLN A 12 -21.46 11.55 -11.49
C GLN A 12 -20.83 10.42 -12.29
N LYS A 13 -21.53 9.94 -13.32
CA LYS A 13 -21.03 8.87 -14.18
C LYS A 13 -19.84 9.33 -15.02
N GLU A 14 -19.92 10.53 -15.60
CA GLU A 14 -18.81 11.13 -16.36
C GLU A 14 -17.57 11.31 -15.47
N LYS A 15 -17.74 11.85 -14.27
CA LYS A 15 -16.65 12.00 -13.30
C LYS A 15 -16.02 10.66 -12.91
N LEU A 16 -16.82 9.61 -12.79
CA LEU A 16 -16.34 8.26 -12.47
C LEU A 16 -15.52 7.68 -13.65
N GLU A 17 -15.98 7.90 -14.89
CA GLU A 17 -15.26 7.50 -16.10
C GLU A 17 -13.93 8.23 -16.24
N ASP A 18 -13.91 9.54 -15.98
CA ASP A 18 -12.68 10.34 -16.03
C ASP A 18 -11.66 9.86 -14.98
N MET A 19 -12.09 9.64 -13.74
CA MET A 19 -11.23 9.09 -12.69
C MET A 19 -10.69 7.70 -13.05
N ARG A 20 -11.51 6.85 -13.65
CA ARG A 20 -11.09 5.52 -14.11
C ARG A 20 -10.04 5.61 -15.23
N ASN A 21 -10.22 6.52 -16.17
CA ASN A 21 -9.28 6.71 -17.28
C ASN A 21 -7.94 7.29 -16.79
N GLU A 22 -7.97 8.26 -15.88
CA GLU A 22 -6.78 8.81 -15.22
C GLU A 22 -6.04 7.72 -14.44
N PHE A 23 -6.76 6.91 -13.67
CA PHE A 23 -6.20 5.78 -12.93
C PHE A 23 -5.49 4.78 -13.86
N LEU A 24 -6.16 4.35 -14.95
CA LEU A 24 -5.55 3.43 -15.92
C LEU A 24 -4.32 4.04 -16.62
N GLY A 25 -4.36 5.35 -16.89
CA GLY A 25 -3.21 6.10 -17.40
C GLY A 25 -2.03 6.08 -16.45
N ASN A 26 -2.26 6.36 -15.18
CA ASN A 26 -1.24 6.34 -14.13
C ASN A 26 -0.64 4.95 -13.94
N VAL A 27 -1.48 3.91 -13.86
CA VAL A 27 -1.03 2.51 -13.77
C VAL A 27 -0.14 2.13 -14.97
N SER A 28 -0.55 2.52 -16.18
CA SER A 28 0.23 2.25 -17.39
C SER A 28 1.59 2.93 -17.37
N HIS A 29 1.66 4.17 -16.86
CA HIS A 29 2.91 4.90 -16.71
C HIS A 29 3.82 4.26 -15.66
N GLU A 30 3.26 3.89 -14.52
CA GLU A 30 3.99 3.25 -13.42
C GLU A 30 4.54 1.86 -13.79
N LEU A 31 3.86 1.13 -14.67
CA LEU A 31 4.30 -0.16 -15.18
C LEU A 31 5.39 -0.03 -16.26
N LYS A 32 5.37 1.03 -17.08
CA LYS A 32 6.36 1.21 -18.16
C LYS A 32 7.79 1.34 -17.67
N THR A 33 8.01 2.04 -16.57
CA THR A 33 9.34 2.29 -16.02
C THR A 33 10.04 1.01 -15.58
N PRO A 34 9.48 0.17 -14.71
CA PRO A 34 10.13 -1.09 -14.33
C PRO A 34 10.29 -2.06 -15.52
N ILE A 35 9.32 -2.10 -16.44
CA ILE A 35 9.44 -2.92 -17.67
C ILE A 35 10.64 -2.47 -18.50
N ALA A 36 10.82 -1.18 -18.72
CA ALA A 36 11.95 -0.65 -19.50
C ALA A 36 13.29 -0.95 -18.83
N LEU A 37 13.37 -0.87 -17.49
CA LEU A 37 14.55 -1.23 -16.72
C LEU A 37 14.88 -2.72 -16.86
N ILE A 38 13.89 -3.60 -16.66
CA ILE A 38 14.05 -5.05 -16.84
C ILE A 38 14.55 -5.36 -18.23
N GLN A 39 13.95 -4.77 -19.26
CA GLN A 39 14.37 -4.99 -20.66
C GLN A 39 15.80 -4.51 -20.90
N GLY A 40 16.16 -3.29 -20.47
CA GLY A 40 17.50 -2.74 -20.67
C GLY A 40 18.58 -3.56 -19.98
N TYR A 41 18.37 -3.99 -18.73
CA TYR A 41 19.34 -4.82 -18.02
C TYR A 41 19.42 -6.25 -18.59
N ALA A 42 18.28 -6.81 -19.03
CA ALA A 42 18.29 -8.12 -19.70
C ALA A 42 19.00 -8.08 -21.07
N GLU A 43 18.82 -7.00 -21.84
CA GLU A 43 19.58 -6.78 -23.10
C GLU A 43 21.07 -6.64 -22.82
N GLY A 44 21.46 -5.87 -21.79
CA GLY A 44 22.84 -5.76 -21.36
C GLY A 44 23.49 -7.10 -21.01
N LEU A 45 22.77 -7.96 -20.28
CA LEU A 45 23.23 -9.32 -20.00
C LEU A 45 23.36 -10.18 -21.25
N LYS A 46 22.43 -10.06 -22.20
CA LYS A 46 22.43 -10.83 -23.46
C LYS A 46 23.57 -10.42 -24.39
N GLU A 47 23.88 -9.14 -24.44
CA GLU A 47 24.94 -8.61 -25.31
C GLU A 47 26.35 -8.80 -24.71
N GLY A 48 26.43 -9.27 -23.46
CA GLY A 48 27.71 -9.49 -22.80
C GLY A 48 28.48 -8.20 -22.53
N VAL A 49 27.76 -7.09 -22.34
CA VAL A 49 28.36 -5.76 -22.10
C VAL A 49 29.21 -5.76 -20.83
N ASN A 50 28.90 -6.66 -19.88
CA ASN A 50 29.64 -6.84 -18.64
C ASN A 50 30.01 -8.32 -18.45
N ASP A 51 31.24 -8.67 -18.73
CA ASP A 51 31.75 -10.05 -18.60
C ASP A 51 32.20 -10.39 -17.17
N ASP A 52 32.27 -9.39 -16.26
CA ASP A 52 32.63 -9.62 -14.88
C ASP A 52 31.44 -10.12 -14.03
N PRO A 53 31.70 -11.04 -13.07
CA PRO A 53 30.64 -11.64 -12.28
C PRO A 53 29.86 -10.65 -11.42
N GLU A 54 30.47 -9.59 -10.90
CA GLU A 54 29.90 -8.59 -10.01
C GLU A 54 28.86 -7.72 -10.76
N SER A 55 29.20 -7.30 -11.98
CA SER A 55 28.28 -6.56 -12.84
C SER A 55 27.07 -7.42 -13.27
N ARG A 56 27.29 -8.71 -13.52
CA ARG A 56 26.20 -9.65 -13.81
C ARG A 56 25.23 -9.81 -12.63
N GLU A 57 25.77 -9.97 -11.44
CA GLU A 57 24.98 -10.08 -10.22
C GLU A 57 24.15 -8.82 -10.01
N PHE A 58 24.75 -7.64 -10.13
CA PHE A 58 24.06 -6.36 -10.06
C PHE A 58 22.90 -6.26 -11.08
N TYR A 59 23.10 -6.67 -12.34
CA TYR A 59 22.05 -6.64 -13.36
C TYR A 59 20.90 -7.58 -13.03
N CYS A 60 21.21 -8.77 -12.54
CA CYS A 60 20.20 -9.71 -12.07
C CYS A 60 19.40 -9.16 -10.88
N ASP A 61 20.07 -8.55 -9.91
CA ASP A 61 19.43 -7.96 -8.74
C ASP A 61 18.46 -6.83 -9.13
N VAL A 62 18.86 -5.95 -10.04
CA VAL A 62 17.96 -4.89 -10.54
C VAL A 62 16.73 -5.50 -11.24
N ILE A 63 16.90 -6.52 -12.04
CA ILE A 63 15.77 -7.20 -12.70
C ILE A 63 14.83 -7.82 -11.66
N MET A 64 15.36 -8.48 -10.65
CA MET A 64 14.58 -9.10 -9.58
C MET A 64 13.82 -8.06 -8.74
N ASP A 65 14.46 -6.96 -8.40
CA ASP A 65 13.87 -5.87 -7.65
C ASP A 65 12.70 -5.22 -8.42
N GLU A 66 12.91 -4.90 -9.69
CA GLU A 66 11.85 -4.31 -10.52
C GLU A 66 10.68 -5.28 -10.75
N ALA A 67 10.97 -6.56 -10.94
CA ALA A 67 9.92 -7.59 -11.03
C ALA A 67 9.13 -7.72 -9.71
N SER A 68 9.79 -7.60 -8.56
CA SER A 68 9.15 -7.61 -7.24
C SER A 68 8.24 -6.38 -7.04
N LYS A 69 8.70 -5.19 -7.43
CA LYS A 69 7.89 -3.96 -7.42
C LYS A 69 6.64 -4.09 -8.29
N MET A 70 6.77 -4.64 -9.50
CA MET A 70 5.61 -4.90 -10.38
C MET A 70 4.62 -5.87 -9.76
N ASN A 71 5.10 -6.95 -9.14
CA ASN A 71 4.24 -7.92 -8.46
C ASN A 71 3.46 -7.27 -7.31
N GLN A 72 4.10 -6.40 -6.53
CA GLN A 72 3.43 -5.65 -5.48
C GLN A 72 2.37 -4.67 -6.05
N MET A 73 2.68 -4.01 -7.15
CA MET A 73 1.73 -3.12 -7.84
C MET A 73 0.50 -3.89 -8.32
N VAL A 74 0.67 -5.06 -8.94
CA VAL A 74 -0.44 -5.93 -9.37
C VAL A 74 -1.30 -6.35 -8.18
N LYS A 75 -0.70 -6.74 -7.05
CA LYS A 75 -1.44 -7.08 -5.82
C LYS A 75 -2.26 -5.89 -5.32
N ASN A 76 -1.69 -4.69 -5.32
CA ASN A 76 -2.38 -3.47 -4.90
C ASN A 76 -3.58 -3.16 -5.82
N LEU A 77 -3.41 -3.33 -7.15
CA LEU A 77 -4.47 -3.15 -8.13
C LEU A 77 -5.61 -4.15 -7.95
N LEU A 78 -5.30 -5.41 -7.68
CA LEU A 78 -6.30 -6.43 -7.40
C LEU A 78 -7.08 -6.12 -6.12
N THR A 79 -6.39 -5.68 -5.07
CA THR A 79 -7.03 -5.26 -3.81
C THR A 79 -7.95 -4.06 -4.04
N LEU A 80 -7.51 -3.05 -4.80
CA LEU A 80 -8.34 -1.90 -5.14
C LEU A 80 -9.58 -2.31 -5.94
N ASN A 81 -9.42 -3.19 -6.92
CA ASN A 81 -10.53 -3.70 -7.73
C ASN A 81 -11.55 -4.47 -6.86
N GLN A 82 -11.08 -5.27 -5.90
CA GLN A 82 -11.94 -5.94 -4.92
C GLN A 82 -12.72 -4.96 -4.04
N LEU A 83 -12.08 -3.84 -3.63
CA LEU A 83 -12.73 -2.81 -2.82
C LEU A 83 -13.78 -2.00 -3.61
N GLU A 84 -13.54 -1.75 -4.91
CA GLU A 84 -14.45 -0.97 -5.76
C GLU A 84 -15.61 -1.80 -6.33
N PHE A 85 -15.36 -3.05 -6.69
CA PHE A 85 -16.31 -3.90 -7.42
C PHE A 85 -16.63 -5.21 -6.69
N GLY A 86 -15.95 -5.52 -5.60
CA GLY A 86 -16.22 -6.70 -4.81
C GLY A 86 -17.51 -6.54 -4.02
N ASN A 87 -18.36 -7.56 -4.06
CA ASN A 87 -19.46 -7.74 -3.12
C ASN A 87 -18.95 -8.23 -1.75
N ASP A 88 -17.78 -7.76 -1.34
CA ASP A 88 -17.24 -8.11 -0.03
C ASP A 88 -18.14 -7.52 1.05
N GLU A 89 -18.98 -8.36 1.63
CA GLU A 89 -19.75 -8.01 2.81
C GLU A 89 -18.76 -7.56 3.90
N VAL A 90 -18.99 -6.35 4.41
CA VAL A 90 -18.19 -5.81 5.50
C VAL A 90 -18.64 -6.50 6.77
N GLU A 91 -17.77 -7.30 7.38
CA GLU A 91 -18.06 -7.99 8.64
C GLU A 91 -17.80 -7.06 9.81
N PHE A 92 -18.84 -6.32 10.23
CA PHE A 92 -18.76 -5.50 11.42
C PHE A 92 -18.74 -6.33 12.69
N ALA A 93 -17.62 -6.25 13.43
CA ALA A 93 -17.45 -6.87 14.73
C ALA A 93 -16.87 -5.88 15.74
N ARG A 94 -16.98 -6.20 17.02
CA ARG A 94 -16.30 -5.46 18.09
C ARG A 94 -14.93 -6.10 18.31
N PHE A 95 -13.87 -5.33 18.13
CA PHE A 95 -12.50 -5.79 18.36
C PHE A 95 -11.63 -4.76 19.07
N ASP A 96 -10.48 -5.18 19.60
CA ASP A 96 -9.50 -4.32 20.28
C ASP A 96 -8.50 -3.78 19.26
N ILE A 97 -8.67 -2.51 18.86
CA ILE A 97 -7.78 -1.85 17.90
C ILE A 97 -6.35 -1.70 18.41
N ALA A 98 -6.15 -1.59 19.74
CA ALA A 98 -4.81 -1.52 20.30
C ALA A 98 -4.07 -2.86 20.18
N ALA A 99 -4.77 -3.98 20.37
CA ALA A 99 -4.22 -5.31 20.13
C ALA A 99 -3.90 -5.54 18.65
N LEU A 100 -4.79 -5.14 17.73
CA LEU A 100 -4.59 -5.22 16.30
C LEU A 100 -3.34 -4.44 15.86
N VAL A 101 -3.21 -3.18 16.27
CA VAL A 101 -2.04 -2.33 15.91
C VAL A 101 -0.74 -2.93 16.44
N ARG A 102 -0.72 -3.43 17.68
CA ARG A 102 0.45 -4.16 18.23
C ARG A 102 0.82 -5.38 17.37
N GLY A 103 -0.17 -6.14 16.94
CA GLY A 103 0.03 -7.30 16.06
C GLY A 103 0.63 -6.92 14.72
N VAL A 104 0.14 -5.83 14.11
CA VAL A 104 0.69 -5.30 12.85
C VAL A 104 2.13 -4.84 13.03
N ILE A 105 2.46 -4.08 14.09
CA ILE A 105 3.82 -3.63 14.38
C ILE A 105 4.74 -4.85 14.53
N ALA A 106 4.35 -5.84 15.32
CA ALA A 106 5.14 -7.06 15.51
C ALA A 106 5.35 -7.84 14.19
N SER A 107 4.35 -7.89 13.31
CA SER A 107 4.48 -8.54 11.99
C SER A 107 5.41 -7.80 11.02
N CYS A 108 5.66 -6.51 11.24
CA CYS A 108 6.55 -5.67 10.44
C CYS A 108 7.97 -5.56 11.04
N ASP A 109 8.28 -6.28 12.12
CA ASP A 109 9.55 -6.15 12.85
C ASP A 109 10.79 -6.29 11.96
N ILE A 110 10.80 -7.26 11.05
CA ILE A 110 11.90 -7.47 10.09
C ILE A 110 12.09 -6.23 9.19
N LEU A 111 11.00 -5.65 8.68
CA LEU A 111 11.07 -4.45 7.83
C LEU A 111 11.56 -3.23 8.62
N ILE A 112 11.11 -3.09 9.86
CA ILE A 112 11.53 -2.02 10.77
C ILE A 112 13.04 -2.11 11.02
N GLN A 113 13.55 -3.31 11.32
CA GLN A 113 14.97 -3.57 11.53
C GLN A 113 15.81 -3.31 10.28
N GLN A 114 15.35 -3.75 9.10
CA GLN A 114 16.04 -3.52 7.84
C GLN A 114 16.13 -2.02 7.48
N ALA A 115 15.09 -1.25 7.78
CA ALA A 115 15.11 0.21 7.61
C ALA A 115 15.97 0.91 8.67
N GLY A 116 16.38 0.20 9.72
CA GLY A 116 17.06 0.77 10.89
C GLY A 116 16.16 1.73 11.66
N ALA A 117 14.85 1.58 11.57
CA ALA A 117 13.86 2.42 12.21
C ALA A 117 13.47 1.90 13.60
N SER A 118 12.86 2.77 14.40
CA SER A 118 12.20 2.43 15.67
C SER A 118 10.72 2.85 15.62
N VAL A 119 9.86 2.05 16.23
CA VAL A 119 8.43 2.35 16.33
C VAL A 119 8.05 2.54 17.80
N ASP A 120 7.56 3.74 18.11
CA ASP A 120 7.00 4.07 19.43
C ASP A 120 5.48 3.96 19.35
N PHE A 121 4.91 3.06 20.13
CA PHE A 121 3.46 2.86 20.18
C PHE A 121 2.88 3.42 21.47
N VAL A 122 1.98 4.41 21.34
CA VAL A 122 1.29 5.09 22.43
C VAL A 122 -0.20 4.82 22.36
N SER A 123 -0.73 4.07 23.33
CA SER A 123 -2.15 3.73 23.42
C SER A 123 -2.54 3.39 24.85
N GLU A 124 -3.83 3.44 25.15
CA GLU A 124 -4.39 2.73 26.30
C GLU A 124 -4.21 1.21 26.13
N GLU A 125 -4.31 0.46 27.22
CA GLU A 125 -4.07 -1.00 27.19
C GLU A 125 -5.04 -1.71 26.24
N LYS A 126 -6.32 -1.30 26.28
CA LYS A 126 -7.41 -1.85 25.44
C LYS A 126 -8.30 -0.72 24.93
N VAL A 127 -8.52 -0.72 23.63
CA VAL A 127 -9.42 0.24 22.95
C VAL A 127 -10.32 -0.52 22.00
N TYR A 128 -11.62 -0.60 22.34
CA TYR A 128 -12.59 -1.34 21.53
C TYR A 128 -13.26 -0.45 20.51
N VAL A 129 -13.36 -0.96 19.27
CA VAL A 129 -14.06 -0.31 18.16
C VAL A 129 -15.04 -1.27 17.48
N TRP A 130 -15.99 -0.73 16.73
CA TRP A 130 -16.84 -1.46 15.80
C TRP A 130 -16.33 -1.24 14.38
N GLY A 131 -16.04 -2.30 13.65
CA GLY A 131 -15.57 -2.24 12.29
C GLY A 131 -15.26 -3.62 11.74
N ASP A 132 -14.74 -3.65 10.53
CA ASP A 132 -14.17 -4.85 9.94
C ASP A 132 -12.71 -4.97 10.37
N GLU A 133 -12.41 -5.94 11.23
CA GLU A 133 -11.08 -6.14 11.81
C GLU A 133 -10.04 -6.41 10.72
N PHE A 134 -10.36 -7.26 9.75
CA PHE A 134 -9.44 -7.61 8.67
C PHE A 134 -9.11 -6.43 7.76
N LYS A 135 -10.13 -5.68 7.33
CA LYS A 135 -9.93 -4.48 6.51
C LYS A 135 -9.20 -3.38 7.26
N THR A 136 -9.48 -3.25 8.56
CA THR A 136 -8.76 -2.30 9.44
C THR A 136 -7.28 -2.70 9.58
N GLU A 137 -6.98 -3.98 9.72
CA GLU A 137 -5.60 -4.48 9.74
C GLU A 137 -4.85 -4.12 8.45
N GLN A 138 -5.47 -4.31 7.29
CA GLN A 138 -4.88 -3.93 6.00
C GLN A 138 -4.56 -2.44 5.92
N VAL A 139 -5.48 -1.58 6.39
CA VAL A 139 -5.27 -0.12 6.42
C VAL A 139 -4.08 0.22 7.31
N VAL A 140 -4.04 -0.28 8.55
CA VAL A 140 -2.95 -0.02 9.49
C VAL A 140 -1.61 -0.51 8.93
N ARG A 141 -1.59 -1.71 8.35
CA ARG A 141 -0.40 -2.29 7.71
C ARG A 141 0.12 -1.42 6.56
N ASN A 142 -0.76 -0.94 5.69
CA ASN A 142 -0.39 -0.07 4.57
C ASN A 142 0.22 1.26 5.05
N TYR A 143 -0.37 1.89 6.07
CA TYR A 143 0.19 3.11 6.65
C TYR A 143 1.55 2.87 7.30
N LEU A 144 1.69 1.79 8.08
CA LEU A 144 2.94 1.46 8.75
C LEU A 144 4.06 1.14 7.75
N THR A 145 3.77 0.32 6.72
CA THR A 145 4.76 0.00 5.68
C THR A 145 5.18 1.23 4.89
N ASN A 146 4.25 2.13 4.58
CA ASN A 146 4.57 3.41 3.96
C ASN A 146 5.47 4.26 4.85
N ALA A 147 5.17 4.36 6.15
CA ALA A 147 5.99 5.08 7.10
C ALA A 147 7.42 4.49 7.19
N ILE A 148 7.55 3.16 7.18
CA ILE A 148 8.86 2.47 7.20
C ILE A 148 9.67 2.79 5.94
N HIS A 149 9.03 2.80 4.75
CA HIS A 149 9.72 3.09 3.49
C HIS A 149 10.12 4.56 3.33
N HIS A 150 9.41 5.48 3.99
CA HIS A 150 9.63 6.92 3.89
C HIS A 150 10.15 7.55 5.19
N VAL A 151 10.67 6.72 6.10
CA VAL A 151 11.23 7.21 7.35
C VAL A 151 12.39 8.18 7.08
N ASP A 152 12.42 9.28 7.80
CA ASP A 152 13.43 10.32 7.69
C ASP A 152 14.76 9.95 8.39
N ASN A 153 15.66 10.94 8.52
CA ASN A 153 16.96 10.74 9.13
C ASN A 153 16.90 10.38 10.63
N GLU A 154 15.80 10.71 11.32
CA GLU A 154 15.60 10.37 12.73
C GLU A 154 15.25 8.88 12.91
N LYS A 155 14.76 8.23 11.84
CA LYS A 155 14.41 6.81 11.81
C LYS A 155 13.42 6.40 12.91
N ARG A 156 12.52 7.35 13.26
CA ARG A 156 11.54 7.18 14.32
C ARG A 156 10.13 7.30 13.76
N ILE A 157 9.32 6.29 14.04
CA ILE A 157 7.90 6.24 13.68
C ILE A 157 7.10 6.25 14.98
N GLU A 158 6.17 7.18 15.13
CA GLU A 158 5.26 7.20 16.26
C GLU A 158 3.88 6.74 15.80
N VAL A 159 3.32 5.73 16.48
CA VAL A 159 1.95 5.27 16.26
C VAL A 159 1.14 5.56 17.53
N ARG A 160 0.08 6.35 17.39
CA ARG A 160 -0.73 6.79 18.52
C ARG A 160 -2.20 6.43 18.34
N ILE A 161 -2.83 5.94 19.38
CA ILE A 161 -4.29 5.75 19.46
C ILE A 161 -4.87 6.72 20.49
N VAL A 162 -5.86 7.49 20.06
CA VAL A 162 -6.57 8.47 20.92
C VAL A 162 -8.06 8.24 20.80
N SER A 163 -8.73 8.14 21.94
CA SER A 163 -10.19 8.07 22.04
C SER A 163 -10.76 9.43 22.45
N SER A 164 -11.68 9.99 21.68
CA SER A 164 -12.37 11.25 21.98
C SER A 164 -13.76 11.23 21.37
N ASP A 165 -14.77 11.66 22.14
CA ASP A 165 -16.16 11.86 21.70
C ASP A 165 -16.78 10.64 20.98
N GLY A 166 -16.52 9.44 21.50
CA GLY A 166 -17.02 8.19 20.92
C GLY A 166 -16.36 7.79 19.60
N LYS A 167 -15.24 8.44 19.25
CA LYS A 167 -14.42 8.13 18.09
C LYS A 167 -13.02 7.73 18.52
N VAL A 168 -12.41 6.86 17.74
CA VAL A 168 -11.02 6.44 17.91
C VAL A 168 -10.23 6.89 16.69
N ARG A 169 -9.11 7.54 16.93
CA ARG A 169 -8.15 7.93 15.89
C ARG A 169 -6.87 7.14 16.08
N VAL A 170 -6.39 6.57 14.98
CA VAL A 170 -5.05 6.00 14.85
C VAL A 170 -4.25 6.94 13.95
N SER A 171 -3.10 7.38 14.41
CA SER A 171 -2.22 8.32 13.68
C SER A 171 -0.77 7.87 13.77
#